data_37efdee437b62e25d523933d1b5b568e
#
_entry.id   37efdee437b62e25d523933d1b5b568e
#
_cell.length_a   1.000
_cell.length_b   1.000
_cell.length_c   1.000
_cell.angle_alpha   90.00
_cell.angle_beta   90.00
_cell.angle_gamma   90.00
#
_symmetry.space_group_name_H-M   'P 1'
#
loop_
_entity.id
_entity.type
_entity.pdbx_description
1 polymer ?
#
loop_
_entity_poly.entity_id
_entity_poly.type
_entity_poly.pdbx_seq_one_letter_code
_entity_poly.pdbx_strand_id
1 'polypeptide(L)'
;MIDVHTFENKTAAYYTLGCKLNFAETSTLGKILEENGIRKVRPGEKADICVINTCSVTELADKKCRQTIRKIARQHPGAFIVVTGCYAQLKPEEISHIPDVDLIL
;
A
#
# COMPACT_ATOMS: atom_id res chain seq x y z
N MET A 1 0.93 -18.33 0.88
CA MET A 1 2.01 -17.56 0.24
C MET A 1 1.56 -17.04 -1.10
N ILE A 2 1.81 -15.78 -1.39
CA ILE A 2 1.44 -15.19 -2.67
C ILE A 2 2.54 -15.48 -3.68
N ASP A 3 2.16 -16.12 -4.78
CA ASP A 3 3.08 -16.36 -5.90
C ASP A 3 3.22 -15.07 -6.71
N VAL A 4 4.46 -14.61 -6.95
CA VAL A 4 4.70 -13.41 -7.75
C VAL A 4 4.14 -13.54 -9.17
N HIS A 5 4.03 -14.74 -9.70
CA HIS A 5 3.44 -14.98 -11.01
C HIS A 5 1.95 -14.66 -11.07
N THR A 6 1.26 -14.67 -9.92
CA THR A 6 -0.15 -14.31 -9.82
C THR A 6 -0.37 -12.85 -10.22
N PHE A 7 0.63 -11.99 -10.01
CA PHE A 7 0.55 -10.56 -10.28
C PHE A 7 1.31 -10.15 -11.54
N GLU A 8 1.84 -11.11 -12.30
CA GLU A 8 2.54 -10.82 -13.55
C GLU A 8 1.62 -10.11 -14.52
N ASN A 9 2.12 -9.06 -15.17
CA ASN A 9 1.37 -8.18 -16.07
C ASN A 9 0.29 -7.33 -15.35
N LYS A 10 0.34 -7.28 -14.02
CA LYS A 10 -0.55 -6.43 -13.22
C LYS A 10 0.08 -5.06 -13.01
N THR A 11 -0.72 -4.14 -12.52
CA THR A 11 -0.27 -2.77 -12.23
C THR A 11 -0.33 -2.49 -10.75
N ALA A 12 0.59 -1.64 -10.26
CA ALA A 12 0.65 -1.26 -8.86
C ALA A 12 0.65 0.26 -8.71
N ALA A 13 -0.10 0.75 -7.74
CA ALA A 13 -0.07 2.14 -7.32
C ALA A 13 0.61 2.20 -5.94
N TYR A 14 1.47 3.20 -5.76
CA TYR A 14 2.25 3.37 -4.54
C TYR A 14 1.85 4.66 -3.85
N TYR A 15 1.54 4.57 -2.57
CA TYR A 15 1.18 5.70 -1.74
C TYR A 15 2.10 5.73 -0.53
N THR A 16 2.74 6.87 -0.29
CA THR A 16 3.62 7.04 0.85
C THR A 16 3.03 8.10 1.79
N LEU A 17 2.68 7.65 2.99
CA LEU A 17 2.06 8.49 4.00
C LEU A 17 3.08 8.69 5.12
N GLY A 18 3.76 9.83 5.14
CA GLY A 18 4.71 10.12 6.22
C GLY A 18 6.00 10.78 5.79
N CYS A 19 7.13 10.29 6.29
CA CYS A 19 8.43 10.94 6.19
C CYS A 19 9.26 10.50 4.97
N LYS A 20 10.41 11.15 4.77
CA LYS A 20 11.32 10.85 3.66
C LYS A 20 11.82 9.40 3.63
N LEU A 21 11.99 8.79 4.81
CA LEU A 21 12.44 7.41 4.90
C LEU A 21 11.42 6.46 4.25
N ASN A 22 10.13 6.74 4.43
CA ASN A 22 9.07 5.94 3.81
C ASN A 22 9.11 6.02 2.29
N PHE A 23 9.49 7.16 1.71
CA PHE A 23 9.63 7.29 0.25
C PHE A 23 10.74 6.38 -0.28
N ALA A 24 11.88 6.29 0.43
CA ALA A 24 12.97 5.41 0.03
C ALA A 24 12.54 3.94 0.04
N GLU A 25 11.83 3.50 1.07
CA GLU A 25 11.31 2.14 1.18
C GLU A 25 10.32 1.83 0.05
N THR A 26 9.44 2.78 -0.27
CA THR A 26 8.47 2.63 -1.35
C THR A 26 9.16 2.48 -2.70
N SER A 27 10.21 3.26 -2.95
CA SER A 27 10.99 3.17 -4.19
C SER A 27 11.65 1.80 -4.33
N THR A 28 12.19 1.26 -3.23
CA THR A 28 12.82 -0.08 -3.22
C THR A 28 11.79 -1.16 -3.54
N LEU A 29 10.62 -1.11 -2.91
CA LEU A 29 9.53 -2.05 -3.19
C LEU A 29 9.08 -1.96 -4.64
N GLY A 30 8.97 -0.75 -5.18
CA GLY A 30 8.58 -0.54 -6.57
C GLY A 30 9.53 -1.21 -7.54
N LYS A 31 10.83 -1.11 -7.31
CA LYS A 31 11.85 -1.77 -8.14
C LYS A 31 11.71 -3.30 -8.11
N ILE A 32 11.52 -3.85 -6.90
CA ILE A 32 11.37 -5.30 -6.74
C ILE A 32 10.15 -5.80 -7.51
N LEU A 33 9.04 -5.08 -7.42
CA LEU A 33 7.81 -5.47 -8.10
C LEU A 33 7.94 -5.34 -9.63
N GLU A 34 8.62 -4.30 -10.13
CA GLU A 34 8.87 -4.13 -11.56
C GLU A 34 9.72 -5.26 -12.11
N GLU A 35 10.74 -5.71 -11.37
CA GLU A 35 11.57 -6.85 -11.75
C GLU A 35 10.77 -8.14 -11.85
N ASN A 36 9.62 -8.22 -11.19
CA ASN A 36 8.74 -9.38 -11.20
C ASN A 36 7.51 -9.19 -12.12
N GLY A 37 7.55 -8.22 -13.02
CA GLY A 37 6.51 -8.03 -14.03
C GLY A 37 5.34 -7.15 -13.62
N ILE A 38 5.42 -6.49 -12.45
CA ILE A 38 4.38 -5.59 -11.95
C ILE A 38 4.78 -4.15 -12.25
N ARG A 39 4.10 -3.51 -13.18
CA ARG A 39 4.45 -2.14 -13.56
C ARG A 39 3.70 -1.11 -12.72
N LYS A 40 4.31 0.06 -12.60
CA LYS A 40 3.67 1.20 -11.94
C LYS A 40 2.54 1.74 -12.80
N VAL A 41 1.40 2.09 -12.18
CA VAL A 41 0.27 2.70 -12.89
C VAL A 41 0.64 4.07 -13.45
N ARG A 42 -0.01 4.43 -14.55
CA ARG A 42 0.06 5.76 -15.14
C ARG A 42 -1.00 6.65 -14.47
N PRO A 43 -0.84 7.99 -14.50
CA PRO A 43 -1.85 8.90 -13.96
C PRO A 43 -3.24 8.63 -14.58
N GLY A 44 -4.25 8.53 -13.71
CA GLY A 44 -5.62 8.25 -14.13
C GLY A 44 -5.96 6.79 -14.35
N GLU A 45 -4.98 5.90 -14.31
CA GLU A 45 -5.17 4.47 -14.44
C GLU A 45 -5.53 3.84 -13.10
N LYS A 46 -6.41 2.84 -13.10
CA LYS A 46 -6.73 2.08 -11.88
C LYS A 46 -5.72 0.96 -11.70
N ALA A 47 -5.28 0.76 -10.46
CA ALA A 47 -4.30 -0.25 -10.13
C ALA A 47 -4.95 -1.59 -9.80
N ASP A 48 -4.22 -2.67 -10.06
CA ASP A 48 -4.58 -4.02 -9.60
C ASP A 48 -4.11 -4.23 -8.16
N ILE A 49 -3.02 -3.56 -7.77
CA ILE A 49 -2.41 -3.64 -6.44
C ILE A 49 -2.16 -2.22 -5.94
N CYS A 50 -2.51 -1.96 -4.68
CA CYS A 50 -2.17 -0.70 -4.02
C CYS A 50 -1.22 -0.99 -2.86
N VAL A 51 -0.04 -0.39 -2.88
CA VAL A 51 0.95 -0.50 -1.81
C VAL A 51 0.96 0.82 -1.04
N ILE A 52 0.59 0.76 0.24
CA ILE A 52 0.47 1.95 1.09
C ILE A 52 1.51 1.86 2.20
N ASN A 53 2.52 2.74 2.14
CA ASN A 53 3.56 2.82 3.15
C ASN A 53 3.17 3.87 4.18
N THR A 54 3.04 3.47 5.44
CA THR A 54 2.46 4.27 6.51
C THR A 54 3.51 4.71 7.53
N CYS A 55 3.19 5.79 8.27
CA CYS A 55 4.00 6.28 9.37
C CYS A 55 3.10 6.57 10.57
N SER A 56 3.55 6.21 11.78
CA SER A 56 2.80 6.43 13.02
C SER A 56 3.59 7.39 13.91
N VAL A 57 3.14 8.65 13.97
CA VAL A 57 3.77 9.68 14.81
C VAL A 57 2.83 10.21 15.89
N THR A 58 1.51 10.21 15.65
CA THR A 58 0.48 10.63 16.60
C THR A 58 -0.80 9.86 16.36
N GLU A 59 -1.71 9.85 17.34
CA GLU A 59 -3.03 9.22 17.18
C GLU A 59 -3.85 9.90 16.07
N LEU A 60 -3.72 11.22 15.94
CA LEU A 60 -4.41 11.95 14.91
C LEU A 60 -3.88 11.56 13.50
N ALA A 61 -2.56 11.39 13.38
CA ALA A 61 -1.94 10.93 12.14
C ALA A 61 -2.41 9.51 11.80
N ASP A 62 -2.52 8.63 12.80
CA ASP A 62 -3.02 7.27 12.61
C ASP A 62 -4.45 7.27 12.09
N LYS A 63 -5.31 8.12 12.65
CA LYS A 63 -6.70 8.26 12.20
C LYS A 63 -6.78 8.73 10.74
N LYS A 64 -5.98 9.74 10.39
CA LYS A 64 -5.90 10.23 9.01
C LYS A 64 -5.39 9.17 8.06
N CYS A 65 -4.41 8.38 8.51
CA CYS A 65 -3.88 7.27 7.74
C CYS A 65 -4.96 6.24 7.43
N ARG A 66 -5.77 5.84 8.41
CA ARG A 66 -6.88 4.90 8.20
C ARG A 66 -7.90 5.45 7.21
N GLN A 67 -8.23 6.73 7.32
CA GLN A 67 -9.15 7.39 6.38
C GLN A 67 -8.59 7.38 4.97
N THR A 68 -7.30 7.65 4.82
CA THR A 68 -6.62 7.66 3.52
C THR A 68 -6.59 6.26 2.90
N ILE A 69 -6.33 5.22 3.71
CA ILE A 69 -6.36 3.83 3.23
C ILE A 69 -7.73 3.50 2.66
N ARG A 70 -8.80 3.86 3.36
CA ARG A 70 -10.17 3.62 2.88
C ARG A 70 -10.47 4.39 1.60
N LYS A 71 -9.98 5.61 1.49
CA LYS A 71 -10.15 6.43 0.28
C LYS A 71 -9.44 5.79 -0.91
N ILE A 72 -8.20 5.36 -0.71
CA ILE A 72 -7.42 4.69 -1.76
C ILE A 72 -8.13 3.43 -2.23
N ALA A 73 -8.63 2.62 -1.32
CA ALA A 73 -9.36 1.40 -1.65
C ALA A 73 -10.60 1.70 -2.50
N ARG A 74 -11.30 2.79 -2.22
CA ARG A 74 -12.46 3.22 -3.01
C ARG A 74 -12.08 3.72 -4.39
N GLN A 75 -10.90 4.32 -4.53
CA GLN A 75 -10.39 4.79 -5.81
C GLN A 75 -9.96 3.64 -6.73
N HIS A 76 -9.64 2.49 -6.16
CA HIS A 76 -9.19 1.31 -6.90
C HIS A 76 -10.06 0.09 -6.55
N PRO A 77 -11.34 0.08 -6.98
CA PRO A 77 -12.24 -1.04 -6.63
C PRO A 77 -11.69 -2.38 -7.12
N GLY A 78 -11.70 -3.37 -6.25
CA GLY A 78 -11.20 -4.69 -6.58
C GLY A 78 -9.69 -4.85 -6.51
N ALA A 79 -8.93 -3.79 -6.19
CA ALA A 79 -7.49 -3.87 -6.06
C ALA A 79 -7.08 -4.65 -4.80
N PHE A 80 -5.92 -5.29 -4.87
CA PHE A 80 -5.31 -5.94 -3.72
C PHE A 80 -4.59 -4.86 -2.89
N ILE A 81 -5.03 -4.64 -1.66
CA ILE A 81 -4.55 -3.55 -0.81
C ILE A 81 -3.49 -4.07 0.16
N VAL A 82 -2.27 -3.58 0.03
CA VAL A 82 -1.13 -3.92 0.89
C VAL A 82 -0.75 -2.71 1.72
N VAL A 83 -0.71 -2.88 3.04
CA VAL A 83 -0.30 -1.81 3.96
C VAL A 83 1.00 -2.22 4.64
N THR A 84 1.98 -1.33 4.60
CA THR A 84 3.29 -1.55 5.20
C THR A 84 3.75 -0.30 5.95
N GLY A 85 4.93 -0.34 6.56
CA GLY A 85 5.53 0.81 7.24
C GLY A 85 5.32 0.78 8.75
N CYS A 86 5.69 1.89 9.41
CA CYS A 86 5.72 1.96 10.87
C CYS A 86 4.37 1.72 11.52
N TYR A 87 3.31 2.32 11.00
CA TYR A 87 1.98 2.15 11.58
C TYR A 87 1.52 0.68 11.48
N ALA A 88 1.76 0.07 10.31
CA ALA A 88 1.40 -1.33 10.11
C ALA A 88 2.13 -2.26 11.08
N GLN A 89 3.39 -1.96 11.39
CA GLN A 89 4.20 -2.76 12.31
C GLN A 89 3.85 -2.53 13.78
N LEU A 90 3.55 -1.28 14.15
CA LEU A 90 3.27 -0.92 15.56
C LEU A 90 1.84 -1.24 15.98
N LYS A 91 0.88 -1.05 15.11
CA LYS A 91 -0.54 -1.21 15.42
C LYS A 91 -1.28 -2.01 14.33
N PRO A 92 -0.86 -3.24 14.05
CA PRO A 92 -1.48 -4.03 12.97
C PRO A 92 -2.96 -4.31 13.22
N GLU A 93 -3.38 -4.38 14.47
CA GLU A 93 -4.79 -4.64 14.82
C GLU A 93 -5.71 -3.54 14.31
N GLU A 94 -5.28 -2.27 14.42
CA GLU A 94 -6.08 -1.14 13.96
C GLU A 94 -6.28 -1.18 12.44
N ILE A 95 -5.25 -1.59 11.71
CA ILE A 95 -5.30 -1.70 10.25
C ILE A 95 -6.09 -2.94 9.83
N SER A 96 -5.98 -4.05 10.57
CA SER A 96 -6.70 -5.28 10.28
C SER A 96 -8.22 -5.13 10.36
N HIS A 97 -8.70 -4.12 11.10
CA HIS A 97 -10.13 -3.82 11.18
C HIS A 97 -10.67 -3.07 9.96
N ILE A 98 -9.81 -2.66 9.04
CA ILE A 98 -10.22 -2.03 7.78
C ILE A 98 -10.55 -3.13 6.78
N PRO A 99 -11.82 -3.29 6.36
CA PRO A 99 -12.22 -4.44 5.53
C PRO A 99 -11.52 -4.51 4.16
N ASP A 100 -11.07 -3.37 3.65
CA ASP A 100 -10.47 -3.28 2.33
C ASP A 100 -8.98 -3.70 2.30
N VAL A 101 -8.36 -3.86 3.46
CA VAL A 101 -6.94 -4.25 3.54
C VAL A 101 -6.81 -5.76 3.40
N ASP A 102 -6.00 -6.18 2.42
CA ASP A 102 -5.79 -7.60 2.11
C ASP A 102 -4.52 -8.17 2.74
N LEU A 103 -3.49 -7.35 2.91
CA LEU A 103 -2.22 -7.79 3.44
C LEU A 103 -1.56 -6.68 4.26
N ILE A 104 -0.98 -7.07 5.40
CA ILE A 104 -0.20 -6.16 6.27
C ILE A 104 1.21 -6.74 6.36
N LEU A 105 2.17 -5.90 6.02
CA LEU A 105 3.60 -6.30 6.06
C LEU A 105 4.36 -5.64 7.19
#